data_58fb1657892676f5467b6e6f8e05d0e8
#
_entry.id   58fb1657892676f5467b6e6f8e05d0e8
#
_cell.length_a   1.000
_cell.length_b   1.000
_cell.length_c   1.000
_cell.angle_alpha   90.00
_cell.angle_beta   90.00
_cell.angle_gamma   90.00
#
_symmetry.space_group_name_H-M   'P 1'
#
loop_
_entity.id
_entity.type
_entity.pdbx_description
1 polymer ?
#
loop_
_entity_poly.entity_id
_entity_poly.type
_entity_poly.pdbx_seq_one_letter_code
_entity_poly.pdbx_strand_id
1 'polypeptide(L)'
;QYKINDRMEDKAMQNFEFYAPTRMIFGKDTHKQVGKLVKEYGFKKVFVHFGGASAKKSGLLDTVLDALKAENIDYVTLGGVQANPTLAMAKEGIELGKKEGVDFILAVGGGSVIDSAKCIADGIANPDVDVWKFYMKEETPKAALPVGVILTLSATGSEMSASSVITNTELGLKRGFNSPGHRPLFSICNPELTYTVSPFQTGCGAVDIMMHTLERYFSIGENTPLSDRIAEGVLKTVIPAGKA
;
A
#
# COMPACT_ATOMS: atom_id res chain seq x y z
N GLN A 1 14.02 12.72 49.91
CA GLN A 1 13.81 14.01 49.21
C GLN A 1 14.32 13.86 47.78
N TYR A 2 13.42 13.47 46.88
CA TYR A 2 13.70 13.52 45.44
C TYR A 2 13.62 14.99 45.04
N LYS A 3 14.75 15.57 44.66
CA LYS A 3 14.78 16.86 43.98
C LYS A 3 14.15 16.65 42.59
N ILE A 4 12.94 17.14 42.40
CA ILE A 4 12.37 17.42 41.10
C ILE A 4 13.19 18.57 40.55
N ASN A 5 14.21 18.28 39.76
CA ASN A 5 14.96 19.28 39.04
C ASN A 5 14.03 19.94 38.04
N ASP A 6 13.81 21.23 38.21
CA ASP A 6 13.34 22.19 37.22
C ASP A 6 14.12 22.06 35.90
N ARG A 7 13.65 21.22 35.02
CA ARG A 7 13.85 21.29 33.58
C ARG A 7 12.52 21.12 32.85
N MET A 8 11.58 21.98 33.21
CA MET A 8 10.54 22.39 32.29
C MET A 8 11.14 23.49 31.40
N GLU A 9 12.25 23.17 30.69
CA GLU A 9 12.56 23.92 29.49
C GLU A 9 11.38 23.71 28.55
N ASP A 10 10.80 24.77 28.03
CA ASP A 10 9.71 24.85 27.09
C ASP A 10 9.86 23.77 25.99
N LYS A 11 9.38 22.57 26.25
CA LYS A 11 9.14 21.60 25.20
C LYS A 11 7.91 22.12 24.45
N ALA A 12 8.16 22.97 23.48
CA ALA A 12 7.13 23.50 22.60
C ALA A 12 6.27 22.33 22.11
N MET A 13 4.96 22.44 22.28
CA MET A 13 4.00 21.48 21.74
C MET A 13 4.28 21.32 20.25
N GLN A 14 4.55 20.09 19.79
CA GLN A 14 4.74 19.82 18.38
C GLN A 14 3.40 19.87 17.66
N ASN A 15 3.29 20.74 16.68
CA ASN A 15 2.16 20.77 15.79
C ASN A 15 2.28 19.61 14.79
N PHE A 16 1.21 18.88 14.57
CA PHE A 16 1.16 17.84 13.55
C PHE A 16 -0.21 17.81 12.88
N GLU A 17 -0.22 17.31 11.65
CA GLU A 17 -1.44 17.00 10.90
C GLU A 17 -1.52 15.48 10.72
N PHE A 18 -2.68 14.90 11.04
CA PHE A 18 -2.96 13.49 10.80
C PHE A 18 -4.04 13.36 9.73
N TYR A 19 -3.68 12.71 8.61
CA TYR A 19 -4.58 12.48 7.48
C TYR A 19 -4.44 11.05 6.96
N ALA A 20 -5.50 10.25 7.11
CA ALA A 20 -5.56 8.85 6.68
C ALA A 20 -6.90 8.60 5.94
N PRO A 21 -7.04 9.06 4.68
CA PRO A 21 -8.31 9.09 3.95
C PRO A 21 -8.76 7.75 3.40
N THR A 22 -7.91 6.72 3.43
CA THR A 22 -8.21 5.43 2.80
C THR A 22 -9.44 4.77 3.43
N ARG A 23 -10.47 4.50 2.62
CA ARG A 23 -11.63 3.71 3.03
C ARG A 23 -11.25 2.24 3.13
N MET A 24 -11.17 1.69 4.34
CA MET A 24 -10.93 0.28 4.55
C MET A 24 -12.23 -0.51 4.50
N ILE A 25 -12.26 -1.58 3.70
CA ILE A 25 -13.40 -2.49 3.55
C ILE A 25 -12.94 -3.87 3.94
N PHE A 26 -13.35 -4.31 5.12
CA PHE A 26 -12.89 -5.57 5.71
C PHE A 26 -14.02 -6.60 5.77
N GLY A 27 -13.72 -7.85 5.42
CA GLY A 27 -14.63 -8.97 5.60
C GLY A 27 -14.63 -9.95 4.44
N LYS A 28 -15.32 -11.06 4.67
CA LYS A 28 -15.52 -12.13 3.68
C LYS A 28 -16.21 -11.61 2.43
N ASP A 29 -15.75 -12.07 1.27
CA ASP A 29 -16.32 -11.76 -0.06
C ASP A 29 -16.35 -10.26 -0.45
N THR A 30 -15.74 -9.38 0.34
CA THR A 30 -15.75 -7.93 0.08
C THR A 30 -15.11 -7.54 -1.25
N HIS A 31 -14.18 -8.35 -1.79
CA HIS A 31 -13.55 -8.11 -3.09
C HIS A 31 -14.52 -8.19 -4.28
N LYS A 32 -15.66 -8.91 -4.12
CA LYS A 32 -16.68 -9.04 -5.17
C LYS A 32 -17.44 -7.74 -5.45
N GLN A 33 -17.34 -6.75 -4.54
CA GLN A 33 -18.00 -5.45 -4.70
C GLN A 33 -17.12 -4.40 -5.40
N VAL A 34 -15.92 -4.77 -5.84
CA VAL A 34 -14.93 -3.81 -6.38
C VAL A 34 -15.48 -3.02 -7.58
N GLY A 35 -16.24 -3.65 -8.47
CA GLY A 35 -16.86 -2.95 -9.59
C GLY A 35 -17.82 -1.83 -9.15
N LYS A 36 -18.65 -2.10 -8.14
CA LYS A 36 -19.55 -1.09 -7.56
C LYS A 36 -18.79 0.07 -6.93
N LEU A 37 -17.68 -0.22 -6.23
CA LEU A 37 -16.84 0.81 -5.62
C LEU A 37 -16.19 1.69 -6.69
N VAL A 38 -15.60 1.11 -7.72
CA VAL A 38 -15.00 1.86 -8.82
C VAL A 38 -16.03 2.76 -9.50
N LYS A 39 -17.24 2.27 -9.71
CA LYS A 39 -18.37 3.03 -10.26
C LYS A 39 -18.83 4.15 -9.32
N GLU A 40 -18.89 3.89 -8.01
CA GLU A 40 -19.24 4.89 -6.97
C GLU A 40 -18.30 6.11 -7.04
N TYR A 41 -17.01 5.87 -7.30
CA TYR A 41 -16.02 6.94 -7.50
C TYR A 41 -16.03 7.56 -8.90
N GLY A 42 -16.82 7.03 -9.85
CA GLY A 42 -17.02 7.60 -11.18
C GLY A 42 -15.96 7.22 -12.21
N PHE A 43 -15.08 6.26 -11.92
CA PHE A 43 -14.04 5.81 -12.87
C PHE A 43 -14.64 4.92 -13.97
N LYS A 44 -14.03 5.00 -15.15
CA LYS A 44 -14.52 4.36 -16.37
C LYS A 44 -13.58 3.33 -16.96
N LYS A 45 -12.27 3.53 -16.80
CA LYS A 45 -11.26 2.62 -17.34
C LYS A 45 -10.15 2.32 -16.34
N VAL A 46 -10.11 1.08 -15.88
CA VAL A 46 -9.26 0.62 -14.79
C VAL A 46 -8.00 -0.07 -15.31
N PHE A 47 -6.85 0.31 -14.77
CA PHE A 47 -5.62 -0.46 -14.90
C PHE A 47 -5.54 -1.49 -13.77
N VAL A 48 -5.78 -2.76 -14.07
CA VAL A 48 -5.68 -3.86 -13.10
C VAL A 48 -4.25 -4.38 -13.05
N HIS A 49 -3.55 -4.06 -11.97
CA HIS A 49 -2.16 -4.45 -11.73
C HIS A 49 -2.09 -5.57 -10.71
N PHE A 50 -1.36 -6.66 -11.01
CA PHE A 50 -1.34 -7.83 -10.14
C PHE A 50 0.01 -8.55 -10.14
N GLY A 51 0.22 -9.43 -9.14
CA GLY A 51 1.43 -10.22 -9.01
C GLY A 51 1.57 -11.33 -10.04
N GLY A 52 2.24 -12.40 -9.67
CA GLY A 52 2.46 -13.56 -10.54
C GLY A 52 1.24 -14.45 -10.72
N ALA A 53 1.46 -15.77 -10.69
CA ALA A 53 0.44 -16.74 -11.02
C ALA A 53 -0.66 -16.93 -9.96
N SER A 54 -0.44 -16.51 -8.70
CA SER A 54 -1.36 -16.80 -7.58
C SER A 54 -2.76 -16.23 -7.77
N ALA A 55 -2.86 -14.95 -8.14
CA ALA A 55 -4.15 -14.29 -8.37
C ALA A 55 -4.96 -14.92 -9.53
N LYS A 56 -4.25 -15.43 -10.57
CA LYS A 56 -4.87 -16.18 -11.67
C LYS A 56 -5.30 -17.57 -11.22
N LYS A 57 -4.40 -18.33 -10.57
CA LYS A 57 -4.66 -19.72 -10.14
C LYS A 57 -5.78 -19.83 -9.11
N SER A 58 -5.95 -18.84 -8.25
CA SER A 58 -7.03 -18.80 -7.24
C SER A 58 -8.40 -18.39 -7.80
N GLY A 59 -8.48 -17.94 -9.07
CA GLY A 59 -9.69 -17.37 -9.64
C GLY A 59 -10.02 -15.93 -9.16
N LEU A 60 -9.16 -15.36 -8.30
CA LEU A 60 -9.38 -13.99 -7.80
C LEU A 60 -9.39 -12.96 -8.92
N LEU A 61 -8.45 -13.08 -9.86
CA LEU A 61 -8.38 -12.14 -10.98
C LEU A 61 -9.66 -12.17 -11.81
N ASP A 62 -10.16 -13.36 -12.14
CA ASP A 62 -11.39 -13.53 -12.92
C ASP A 62 -12.59 -12.91 -12.18
N THR A 63 -12.70 -13.15 -10.87
CA THR A 63 -13.73 -12.55 -10.01
C THR A 63 -13.68 -11.02 -10.06
N VAL A 64 -12.49 -10.42 -10.02
CA VAL A 64 -12.29 -8.97 -10.08
C VAL A 64 -12.68 -8.42 -11.44
N LEU A 65 -12.23 -9.06 -12.52
CA LEU A 65 -12.53 -8.63 -13.89
C LEU A 65 -14.03 -8.75 -14.20
N ASP A 66 -14.68 -9.80 -13.74
CA ASP A 66 -16.12 -9.98 -13.90
C ASP A 66 -16.93 -8.96 -13.08
N ALA A 67 -16.44 -8.58 -11.89
CA ALA A 67 -17.05 -7.51 -11.10
C ALA A 67 -16.97 -6.14 -11.80
N LEU A 68 -15.87 -5.85 -12.50
CA LEU A 68 -15.73 -4.63 -13.32
C LEU A 68 -16.65 -4.66 -14.54
N LYS A 69 -16.70 -5.78 -15.27
CA LYS A 69 -17.60 -5.96 -16.43
C LYS A 69 -19.06 -5.80 -16.06
N ALA A 70 -19.48 -6.35 -14.91
CA ALA A 70 -20.86 -6.26 -14.44
C ALA A 70 -21.34 -4.81 -14.24
N GLU A 71 -20.42 -3.88 -14.02
CA GLU A 71 -20.69 -2.45 -13.88
C GLU A 71 -20.37 -1.64 -15.14
N ASN A 72 -20.08 -2.32 -16.27
CA ASN A 72 -19.68 -1.73 -17.56
C ASN A 72 -18.43 -0.84 -17.44
N ILE A 73 -17.43 -1.28 -16.66
CA ILE A 73 -16.16 -0.61 -16.48
C ILE A 73 -15.14 -1.28 -17.37
N ASP A 74 -14.52 -0.51 -18.27
CA ASP A 74 -13.43 -0.98 -19.10
C ASP A 74 -12.17 -1.22 -18.30
N TYR A 75 -11.33 -2.15 -18.73
CA TYR A 75 -10.06 -2.40 -18.04
C TYR A 75 -8.96 -2.85 -18.99
N VAL A 76 -7.74 -2.61 -18.54
CA VAL A 76 -6.51 -3.19 -19.09
C VAL A 76 -5.75 -3.87 -17.95
N THR A 77 -4.98 -4.90 -18.25
CA THR A 77 -4.30 -5.70 -17.23
C THR A 77 -2.79 -5.74 -17.46
N LEU A 78 -2.01 -5.63 -16.38
CA LEU A 78 -0.58 -5.91 -16.37
C LEU A 78 -0.23 -6.72 -15.13
N GLY A 79 0.23 -7.95 -15.34
CA GLY A 79 0.63 -8.86 -14.25
C GLY A 79 2.12 -9.16 -14.29
N GLY A 80 2.57 -9.95 -13.31
CA GLY A 80 3.96 -10.40 -13.24
C GLY A 80 4.83 -9.61 -12.26
N VAL A 81 4.23 -8.79 -11.41
CA VAL A 81 4.98 -8.10 -10.36
C VAL A 81 5.65 -9.10 -9.43
N GLN A 82 6.96 -8.97 -9.29
CA GLN A 82 7.78 -9.78 -8.40
C GLN A 82 7.97 -9.10 -7.04
N ALA A 83 8.44 -9.86 -6.06
CA ALA A 83 8.92 -9.29 -4.80
C ALA A 83 10.03 -8.26 -5.10
N ASN A 84 10.03 -7.13 -4.37
CA ASN A 84 10.84 -5.96 -4.69
C ASN A 84 10.55 -5.42 -6.10
N PRO A 85 9.44 -4.71 -6.29
CA PRO A 85 8.97 -4.30 -7.61
C PRO A 85 10.01 -3.44 -8.33
N THR A 86 10.17 -3.70 -9.62
CA THR A 86 11.21 -3.06 -10.41
C THR A 86 10.73 -1.81 -11.13
N LEU A 87 11.64 -0.85 -11.33
CA LEU A 87 11.38 0.35 -12.13
C LEU A 87 11.00 0.01 -13.57
N ALA A 88 11.59 -1.04 -14.15
CA ALA A 88 11.29 -1.47 -15.52
C ALA A 88 9.81 -1.88 -15.67
N MET A 89 9.28 -2.69 -14.72
CA MET A 89 7.86 -3.06 -14.69
C MET A 89 6.96 -1.84 -14.50
N ALA A 90 7.34 -0.90 -13.64
CA ALA A 90 6.58 0.32 -13.43
C ALA A 90 6.55 1.18 -14.72
N LYS A 91 7.68 1.34 -15.42
CA LYS A 91 7.74 2.06 -16.69
C LYS A 91 6.89 1.40 -17.78
N GLU A 92 6.89 0.07 -17.89
CA GLU A 92 5.98 -0.67 -18.78
C GLU A 92 4.51 -0.34 -18.46
N GLY A 93 4.15 -0.35 -17.17
CA GLY A 93 2.80 0.00 -16.73
C GLY A 93 2.42 1.46 -17.02
N ILE A 94 3.35 2.39 -16.88
CA ILE A 94 3.14 3.81 -17.20
C ILE A 94 2.83 3.98 -18.70
N GLU A 95 3.62 3.37 -19.58
CA GLU A 95 3.40 3.47 -21.02
C GLU A 95 2.08 2.82 -21.44
N LEU A 96 1.77 1.64 -20.90
CA LEU A 96 0.49 0.98 -21.18
C LEU A 96 -0.69 1.82 -20.67
N GLY A 97 -0.62 2.35 -19.44
CA GLY A 97 -1.69 3.16 -18.86
C GLY A 97 -1.93 4.46 -19.62
N LYS A 98 -0.87 5.15 -20.06
CA LYS A 98 -0.96 6.33 -20.93
C LYS A 98 -1.63 5.99 -22.26
N LYS A 99 -1.17 4.95 -22.93
CA LYS A 99 -1.71 4.49 -24.23
C LYS A 99 -3.19 4.18 -24.15
N GLU A 100 -3.61 3.54 -23.09
CA GLU A 100 -4.98 3.09 -22.88
C GLU A 100 -5.89 4.17 -22.28
N GLY A 101 -5.33 5.27 -21.78
CA GLY A 101 -6.09 6.37 -21.18
C GLY A 101 -6.85 5.96 -19.92
N VAL A 102 -6.19 5.21 -19.04
CA VAL A 102 -6.79 4.76 -17.77
C VAL A 102 -6.96 5.92 -16.80
N ASP A 103 -8.02 5.89 -16.02
CA ASP A 103 -8.36 6.93 -15.04
C ASP A 103 -8.25 6.43 -13.57
N PHE A 104 -7.99 5.15 -13.38
CA PHE A 104 -7.88 4.51 -12.06
C PHE A 104 -6.95 3.30 -12.10
N ILE A 105 -6.21 3.05 -11.01
CA ILE A 105 -5.36 1.86 -10.88
C ILE A 105 -5.89 0.97 -9.75
N LEU A 106 -6.14 -0.30 -10.05
CA LEU A 106 -6.52 -1.32 -9.09
C LEU A 106 -5.36 -2.30 -8.86
N ALA A 107 -4.75 -2.24 -7.69
CA ALA A 107 -3.72 -3.17 -7.27
C ALA A 107 -4.34 -4.43 -6.67
N VAL A 108 -4.11 -5.60 -7.26
CA VAL A 108 -4.58 -6.89 -6.75
C VAL A 108 -3.37 -7.71 -6.31
N GLY A 109 -3.01 -7.63 -5.03
CA GLY A 109 -1.80 -8.28 -4.52
C GLY A 109 -1.36 -7.82 -3.14
N GLY A 110 -0.11 -8.10 -2.81
CA GLY A 110 0.56 -7.61 -1.60
C GLY A 110 1.31 -6.30 -1.85
N GLY A 111 2.13 -5.90 -0.87
CA GLY A 111 2.86 -4.63 -0.87
C GLY A 111 3.63 -4.31 -2.14
N SER A 112 4.30 -5.29 -2.75
CA SER A 112 5.06 -5.08 -3.99
C SER A 112 4.18 -4.65 -5.17
N VAL A 113 2.98 -5.23 -5.27
CA VAL A 113 2.00 -4.85 -6.31
C VAL A 113 1.48 -3.45 -6.05
N ILE A 114 1.18 -3.14 -4.80
CA ILE A 114 0.66 -1.83 -4.39
C ILE A 114 1.70 -0.74 -4.63
N ASP A 115 2.96 -0.98 -4.26
CA ASP A 115 4.05 -0.04 -4.47
C ASP A 115 4.30 0.23 -5.96
N SER A 116 4.28 -0.83 -6.79
CA SER A 116 4.37 -0.70 -8.24
C SER A 116 3.20 0.11 -8.81
N ALA A 117 1.97 -0.15 -8.34
CA ALA A 117 0.78 0.59 -8.77
C ALA A 117 0.86 2.09 -8.44
N LYS A 118 1.36 2.45 -7.26
CA LYS A 118 1.59 3.85 -6.87
C LYS A 118 2.62 4.54 -7.75
N CYS A 119 3.72 3.84 -8.07
CA CYS A 119 4.73 4.36 -9.01
C CYS A 119 4.14 4.58 -10.42
N ILE A 120 3.31 3.65 -10.89
CA ILE A 120 2.60 3.78 -12.16
C ILE A 120 1.64 4.98 -12.12
N ALA A 121 0.91 5.17 -11.02
CA ALA A 121 0.00 6.29 -10.81
C ALA A 121 0.70 7.65 -10.93
N ASP A 122 1.87 7.78 -10.31
CA ASP A 122 2.70 8.99 -10.42
C ASP A 122 3.17 9.22 -11.87
N GLY A 123 3.68 8.19 -12.52
CA GLY A 123 4.24 8.33 -13.87
C GLY A 123 3.20 8.62 -14.95
N ILE A 124 1.98 8.10 -14.81
CA ILE A 124 0.88 8.43 -15.75
C ILE A 124 0.44 9.88 -15.56
N ALA A 125 0.32 10.34 -14.30
CA ALA A 125 -0.12 11.70 -13.99
C ALA A 125 0.93 12.78 -14.27
N ASN A 126 2.21 12.42 -14.42
CA ASN A 126 3.31 13.34 -14.70
C ASN A 126 4.12 12.89 -15.92
N PRO A 127 3.53 12.95 -17.14
CA PRO A 127 4.07 12.32 -18.35
C PRO A 127 5.42 12.89 -18.81
N ASP A 128 5.76 14.11 -18.41
CA ASP A 128 6.96 14.82 -18.84
C ASP A 128 8.17 14.57 -17.91
N VAL A 129 7.99 13.79 -16.82
CA VAL A 129 9.03 13.54 -15.82
C VAL A 129 9.31 12.04 -15.72
N ASP A 130 10.59 11.66 -15.73
CA ASP A 130 10.95 10.26 -15.40
C ASP A 130 10.58 10.01 -13.93
N VAL A 131 9.71 9.04 -13.70
CA VAL A 131 9.18 8.68 -12.38
C VAL A 131 10.29 8.37 -11.36
N TRP A 132 11.45 7.89 -11.81
CA TRP A 132 12.58 7.61 -10.92
C TRP A 132 13.14 8.85 -10.23
N LYS A 133 13.00 10.04 -10.83
CA LYS A 133 13.40 11.31 -10.21
C LYS A 133 12.66 11.61 -8.90
N PHE A 134 11.41 11.14 -8.76
CA PHE A 134 10.67 11.24 -7.50
C PHE A 134 11.32 10.40 -6.40
N TYR A 135 11.77 9.19 -6.73
CA TYR A 135 12.46 8.29 -5.80
C TYR A 135 13.87 8.79 -5.45
N MET A 136 14.49 9.54 -6.34
CA MET A 136 15.77 10.22 -6.08
C MET A 136 15.62 11.55 -5.35
N LYS A 137 14.37 12.02 -5.13
CA LYS A 137 14.04 13.33 -4.53
C LYS A 137 14.57 14.52 -5.34
N GLU A 138 14.72 14.35 -6.64
CA GLU A 138 15.13 15.40 -7.59
C GLU A 138 13.93 16.21 -8.06
N GLU A 139 12.75 15.59 -8.08
CA GLU A 139 11.49 16.20 -8.50
C GLU A 139 10.37 15.78 -7.54
N THR A 140 9.28 16.52 -7.57
CA THR A 140 8.05 16.20 -6.80
C THR A 140 6.88 16.02 -7.76
N PRO A 141 6.08 14.94 -7.65
CA PRO A 141 4.92 14.75 -8.52
C PRO A 141 3.87 15.83 -8.25
N LYS A 142 3.30 16.37 -9.32
CA LYS A 142 2.22 17.37 -9.26
C LYS A 142 0.86 16.73 -8.99
N ALA A 143 0.70 15.48 -9.40
CA ALA A 143 -0.50 14.68 -9.25
C ALA A 143 -0.15 13.18 -9.22
N ALA A 144 -1.10 12.36 -8.81
CA ALA A 144 -1.08 10.91 -8.97
C ALA A 144 -2.46 10.44 -9.43
N LEU A 145 -2.54 9.40 -10.24
CA LEU A 145 -3.83 8.73 -10.46
C LEU A 145 -4.30 8.09 -9.15
N PRO A 146 -5.61 8.04 -8.92
CA PRO A 146 -6.12 7.36 -7.74
C PRO A 146 -5.89 5.86 -7.83
N VAL A 147 -5.58 5.26 -6.67
CA VAL A 147 -5.29 3.82 -6.51
C VAL A 147 -6.32 3.19 -5.60
N GLY A 148 -6.81 2.01 -5.96
CA GLY A 148 -7.56 1.11 -5.08
C GLY A 148 -6.79 -0.19 -4.89
N VAL A 149 -7.08 -0.90 -3.81
CA VAL A 149 -6.36 -2.11 -3.43
C VAL A 149 -7.30 -3.26 -3.13
N ILE A 150 -6.98 -4.46 -3.61
CA ILE A 150 -7.46 -5.74 -3.09
C ILE A 150 -6.24 -6.46 -2.51
N LEU A 151 -6.17 -6.52 -1.18
CA LEU A 151 -5.02 -7.06 -0.47
C LEU A 151 -5.04 -8.59 -0.43
N THR A 152 -3.92 -9.23 -0.82
CA THR A 152 -3.77 -10.69 -0.77
C THR A 152 -2.69 -11.18 0.18
N LEU A 153 -1.89 -10.25 0.73
CA LEU A 153 -0.82 -10.53 1.69
C LEU A 153 -0.70 -9.34 2.64
N SER A 154 -1.03 -9.57 3.91
CA SER A 154 -0.89 -8.58 4.98
C SER A 154 0.54 -8.61 5.51
N ALA A 155 1.34 -7.60 5.18
CA ALA A 155 2.74 -7.47 5.61
C ALA A 155 3.17 -6.01 5.74
N THR A 156 3.21 -5.26 4.64
CA THR A 156 3.88 -3.95 4.55
C THR A 156 3.05 -2.74 4.99
N GLY A 157 1.72 -2.88 5.11
CA GLY A 157 0.82 -1.76 5.36
C GLY A 157 0.67 -0.79 4.18
N SER A 158 1.15 -1.17 2.97
CA SER A 158 1.11 -0.29 1.79
C SER A 158 -0.31 0.06 1.38
N GLU A 159 -1.30 -0.78 1.70
CA GLU A 159 -2.72 -0.55 1.46
C GLU A 159 -3.29 0.66 2.20
N MET A 160 -2.59 1.16 3.23
CA MET A 160 -3.00 2.33 4.02
C MET A 160 -1.94 3.44 4.03
N SER A 161 -0.75 3.20 3.48
CA SER A 161 0.38 4.11 3.61
C SER A 161 0.52 5.07 2.43
N ALA A 162 1.25 6.17 2.67
CA ALA A 162 1.68 7.11 1.64
C ALA A 162 3.01 6.69 0.97
N SER A 163 3.57 5.53 1.33
CA SER A 163 4.88 5.07 0.88
C SER A 163 4.77 4.15 -0.33
N SER A 164 5.79 4.21 -1.18
CA SER A 164 6.07 3.25 -2.24
C SER A 164 7.57 3.01 -2.31
N VAL A 165 7.99 1.76 -2.51
CA VAL A 165 9.40 1.36 -2.58
C VAL A 165 9.66 0.65 -3.91
N ILE A 166 10.57 1.19 -4.72
CA ILE A 166 10.90 0.66 -6.06
C ILE A 166 12.39 0.34 -6.15
N THR A 167 12.70 -0.73 -6.87
CA THR A 167 14.07 -1.16 -7.15
C THR A 167 14.44 -0.79 -8.60
N ASN A 168 15.47 0.03 -8.75
CA ASN A 168 16.12 0.23 -10.04
C ASN A 168 17.25 -0.79 -10.16
N THR A 169 17.03 -1.82 -10.97
CA THR A 169 17.98 -2.92 -11.15
C THR A 169 19.20 -2.52 -11.96
N GLU A 170 19.09 -1.52 -12.83
CA GLU A 170 20.23 -1.01 -13.62
C GLU A 170 21.26 -0.29 -12.74
N LEU A 171 20.76 0.47 -11.75
CA LEU A 171 21.62 1.20 -10.82
C LEU A 171 21.93 0.42 -9.53
N GLY A 172 21.30 -0.75 -9.33
CA GLY A 172 21.42 -1.51 -8.08
C GLY A 172 20.86 -0.76 -6.86
N LEU A 173 19.89 0.13 -7.06
CA LEU A 173 19.33 0.98 -6.01
C LEU A 173 17.88 0.60 -5.68
N LYS A 174 17.58 0.49 -4.38
CA LYS A 174 16.21 0.37 -3.86
C LYS A 174 15.89 1.64 -3.08
N ARG A 175 14.83 2.35 -3.47
CA ARG A 175 14.46 3.66 -2.91
C ARG A 175 13.00 3.72 -2.52
N GLY A 176 12.74 4.35 -1.38
CA GLY A 176 11.39 4.69 -0.92
C GLY A 176 11.05 6.14 -1.26
N PHE A 177 9.80 6.35 -1.61
CA PHE A 177 9.23 7.67 -1.83
C PHE A 177 7.86 7.78 -1.15
N ASN A 178 7.59 8.91 -0.49
CA ASN A 178 6.34 9.19 0.19
C ASN A 178 5.63 10.35 -0.49
N SER A 179 4.36 10.13 -0.84
CA SER A 179 3.48 11.17 -1.39
C SER A 179 2.06 11.03 -0.81
N PRO A 180 1.39 12.11 -0.47
CA PRO A 180 -0.04 12.06 -0.08
C PRO A 180 -0.91 11.36 -1.13
N GLY A 181 -0.60 11.52 -2.43
CA GLY A 181 -1.29 10.87 -3.54
C GLY A 181 -1.13 9.35 -3.59
N HIS A 182 -0.19 8.78 -2.86
CA HIS A 182 -0.01 7.32 -2.76
C HIS A 182 -1.03 6.63 -1.86
N ARG A 183 -1.75 7.38 -1.00
CA ARG A 183 -2.76 6.75 -0.15
C ARG A 183 -3.91 6.25 -1.00
N PRO A 184 -4.20 4.93 -0.96
CA PRO A 184 -5.30 4.39 -1.75
C PRO A 184 -6.64 5.03 -1.38
N LEU A 185 -7.54 5.21 -2.34
CA LEU A 185 -8.91 5.67 -2.08
C LEU A 185 -9.67 4.64 -1.23
N PHE A 186 -9.49 3.36 -1.57
CA PHE A 186 -10.03 2.27 -0.79
C PHE A 186 -9.08 1.08 -0.76
N SER A 187 -9.21 0.26 0.29
CA SER A 187 -8.50 -0.99 0.45
C SER A 187 -9.45 -2.08 0.90
N ILE A 188 -9.60 -3.09 0.04
CA ILE A 188 -10.42 -4.26 0.30
C ILE A 188 -9.54 -5.33 0.94
N CYS A 189 -9.88 -5.69 2.19
CA CYS A 189 -9.16 -6.63 3.02
C CYS A 189 -10.08 -7.83 3.35
N ASN A 190 -10.19 -8.80 2.43
CA ASN A 190 -10.81 -10.08 2.71
C ASN A 190 -9.77 -11.05 3.28
N PRO A 191 -9.87 -11.46 4.55
CA PRO A 191 -8.88 -12.34 5.18
C PRO A 191 -8.71 -13.69 4.45
N GLU A 192 -9.77 -14.21 3.83
CA GLU A 192 -9.71 -15.49 3.10
C GLU A 192 -8.74 -15.47 1.92
N LEU A 193 -8.45 -14.28 1.35
CA LEU A 193 -7.47 -14.13 0.27
C LEU A 193 -6.03 -14.36 0.74
N THR A 194 -5.79 -14.33 2.05
CA THR A 194 -4.46 -14.57 2.64
C THR A 194 -4.20 -16.04 2.98
N TYR A 195 -5.20 -16.94 2.90
CA TYR A 195 -5.06 -18.34 3.30
C TYR A 195 -4.06 -19.14 2.46
N THR A 196 -3.69 -18.65 1.28
CA THR A 196 -2.65 -19.26 0.45
C THR A 196 -1.23 -18.85 0.82
N VAL A 197 -1.07 -17.93 1.76
CA VAL A 197 0.24 -17.50 2.29
C VAL A 197 0.81 -18.65 3.14
N SER A 198 2.09 -18.97 2.93
CA SER A 198 2.72 -20.05 3.68
C SER A 198 2.81 -19.73 5.19
N PRO A 199 2.79 -20.72 6.08
CA PRO A 199 2.98 -20.52 7.52
C PRO A 199 4.27 -19.74 7.85
N PHE A 200 5.34 -20.01 7.11
CA PHE A 200 6.60 -19.29 7.27
C PHE A 200 6.44 -17.78 6.98
N GLN A 201 5.80 -17.43 5.87
CA GLN A 201 5.57 -16.01 5.51
C GLN A 201 4.60 -15.34 6.49
N THR A 202 3.60 -16.05 6.98
CA THR A 202 2.68 -15.56 8.02
C THR A 202 3.45 -15.26 9.32
N GLY A 203 4.34 -16.17 9.73
CA GLY A 203 5.22 -15.97 10.88
C GLY A 203 6.16 -14.78 10.70
N CYS A 204 6.76 -14.63 9.51
CA CYS A 204 7.58 -13.46 9.17
C CYS A 204 6.76 -12.15 9.31
N GLY A 205 5.52 -12.13 8.80
CA GLY A 205 4.64 -10.97 8.90
C GLY A 205 4.29 -10.63 10.36
N ALA A 206 4.01 -11.62 11.18
CA ALA A 206 3.75 -11.41 12.61
C ALA A 206 4.98 -10.80 13.32
N VAL A 207 6.17 -11.33 13.07
CA VAL A 207 7.42 -10.78 13.63
C VAL A 207 7.67 -9.36 13.12
N ASP A 208 7.44 -9.08 11.85
CA ASP A 208 7.61 -7.76 11.26
C ASP A 208 6.70 -6.71 11.92
N ILE A 209 5.42 -7.03 12.15
CA ILE A 209 4.50 -6.19 12.92
C ILE A 209 5.06 -5.89 14.32
N MET A 210 5.59 -6.92 15.00
CA MET A 210 6.17 -6.77 16.33
C MET A 210 7.40 -5.85 16.29
N MET A 211 8.29 -6.03 15.32
CA MET A 211 9.52 -5.23 15.19
C MET A 211 9.20 -3.76 14.91
N HIS A 212 8.30 -3.47 13.98
CA HIS A 212 7.85 -2.11 13.72
C HIS A 212 7.17 -1.46 14.93
N THR A 213 6.43 -2.24 15.70
CA THR A 213 5.78 -1.77 16.93
C THR A 213 6.83 -1.44 18.01
N LEU A 214 7.82 -2.32 18.20
CA LEU A 214 8.89 -2.13 19.18
C LEU A 214 9.80 -0.94 18.80
N GLU A 215 10.12 -0.78 17.51
CA GLU A 215 10.90 0.36 17.03
C GLU A 215 10.25 1.70 17.42
N ARG A 216 8.93 1.81 17.28
CA ARG A 216 8.19 3.01 17.71
C ARG A 216 8.08 3.13 19.21
N TYR A 217 7.89 2.01 19.91
CA TYR A 217 7.80 1.98 21.37
C TYR A 217 9.11 2.44 22.04
N PHE A 218 10.26 2.04 21.50
CA PHE A 218 11.58 2.43 21.98
C PHE A 218 12.13 3.70 21.34
N SER A 219 11.32 4.45 20.60
CA SER A 219 11.75 5.74 20.06
C SER A 219 12.02 6.74 21.20
N ILE A 220 12.95 7.68 20.94
CA ILE A 220 13.35 8.71 21.90
C ILE A 220 12.23 9.76 22.00
N GLY A 221 11.12 9.42 22.61
CA GLY A 221 10.03 10.33 22.93
C GLY A 221 9.73 10.28 24.42
N GLU A 222 9.68 11.42 25.08
CA GLU A 222 9.20 11.47 26.46
C GLU A 222 7.70 11.77 26.47
N ASN A 223 6.94 11.11 27.35
CA ASN A 223 5.52 11.32 27.56
C ASN A 223 4.63 11.00 26.33
N THR A 224 4.74 9.77 25.82
CA THR A 224 3.88 9.25 24.75
C THR A 224 2.90 8.17 25.22
N PRO A 225 2.15 8.37 26.34
CA PRO A 225 1.38 7.30 26.99
C PRO A 225 0.31 6.69 26.09
N LEU A 226 -0.30 7.46 25.18
CA LEU A 226 -1.28 6.92 24.23
C LEU A 226 -0.61 6.00 23.22
N SER A 227 0.49 6.42 22.62
CA SER A 227 1.25 5.61 21.65
C SER A 227 1.77 4.33 22.28
N ASP A 228 2.27 4.42 23.54
CA ASP A 228 2.77 3.28 24.29
C ASP A 228 1.66 2.25 24.55
N ARG A 229 0.48 2.68 24.97
CA ARG A 229 -0.67 1.79 25.19
C ARG A 229 -1.16 1.12 23.90
N ILE A 230 -1.14 1.85 22.79
CA ILE A 230 -1.47 1.29 21.48
C ILE A 230 -0.44 0.21 21.11
N ALA A 231 0.85 0.50 21.25
CA ALA A 231 1.94 -0.43 20.97
C ALA A 231 1.85 -1.71 21.83
N GLU A 232 1.64 -1.56 23.16
CA GLU A 232 1.42 -2.69 24.08
C GLU A 232 0.21 -3.53 23.67
N GLY A 233 -0.89 -2.89 23.26
CA GLY A 233 -2.11 -3.56 22.81
C GLY A 233 -1.87 -4.35 21.51
N VAL A 234 -1.15 -3.79 20.54
CA VAL A 234 -0.77 -4.47 19.31
C VAL A 234 0.09 -5.70 19.62
N LEU A 235 1.14 -5.58 20.44
CA LEU A 235 2.02 -6.69 20.80
C LEU A 235 1.26 -7.81 21.52
N LYS A 236 0.40 -7.48 22.48
CA LYS A 236 -0.46 -8.45 23.20
C LYS A 236 -1.41 -9.20 22.28
N THR A 237 -1.81 -8.59 21.17
CA THR A 237 -2.71 -9.21 20.17
C THR A 237 -1.94 -10.05 19.17
N VAL A 238 -0.83 -9.55 18.64
CA VAL A 238 -0.08 -10.20 17.56
C VAL A 238 0.64 -11.47 18.05
N ILE A 239 1.19 -11.46 19.28
CA ILE A 239 1.92 -12.62 19.83
C ILE A 239 1.07 -13.90 19.86
N PRO A 240 -0.14 -13.92 20.46
CA PRO A 240 -0.98 -15.11 20.42
C PRO A 240 -1.51 -15.42 19.02
N ALA A 241 -1.89 -14.42 18.22
CA ALA A 241 -2.40 -14.62 16.86
C ALA A 241 -1.36 -15.22 15.92
N GLY A 242 -0.09 -14.85 16.06
CA GLY A 242 1.00 -15.40 15.25
C GLY A 242 1.42 -16.83 15.62
N LYS A 243 0.91 -17.37 16.75
CA LYS A 243 1.13 -18.75 17.18
C LYS A 243 -0.02 -19.70 16.79
N ALA A 244 -1.19 -19.15 16.47
CA ALA A 244 -2.38 -19.89 16.10
C ALA A 244 -2.33 -20.36 14.64
#